data_50f3162c26a341b18b73977ac66a103a
#
_entry.id   50f3162c26a341b18b73977ac66a103a
#
_cell.length_a   1.000
_cell.length_b   1.000
_cell.length_c   1.000
_cell.angle_alpha   90.00
_cell.angle_beta   90.00
_cell.angle_gamma   90.00
#
_symmetry.space_group_name_H-M   'P 1'
#
loop_
_entity.id
_entity.type
_entity.pdbx_description
1 polymer ?
#
loop_
_entity_poly.entity_id
_entity_poly.type
_entity_poly.pdbx_seq_one_letter_code
_entity_poly.pdbx_strand_id
1 'polypeptide(L)'
;MFDLNSYNRIICEGIKNELNLICVKSNITSHIPKYPFVSFTVTAIDYKSRTYSDDGKSRYKPVEVKYSFTVNSDNDNECFEFCQKLHDWFESAVYLKDKNISITGIGGINNRDNMLTIEYEYRKGFDCVLNVMNYLEGNVENIDKFEVERNDFHA
;
A
#
# COMPACT_ATOMS: atom_id res chain seq x y z
N MET A 1 13.47 8.12 -6.58
CA MET A 1 13.42 7.01 -5.64
C MET A 1 11.97 6.68 -5.30
N PHE A 2 11.71 5.41 -5.10
CA PHE A 2 10.35 4.97 -4.76
C PHE A 2 10.03 5.34 -3.30
N ASP A 3 8.95 6.03 -3.08
CA ASP A 3 8.57 6.47 -1.74
C ASP A 3 7.41 5.65 -1.21
N LEU A 4 7.74 4.55 -0.54
CA LEU A 4 6.77 3.62 0.02
C LEU A 4 5.86 4.32 1.04
N ASN A 5 6.41 5.19 1.86
CA ASN A 5 5.61 5.85 2.90
C ASN A 5 4.51 6.71 2.31
N SER A 6 4.76 7.32 1.16
CA SER A 6 3.75 8.11 0.48
C SER A 6 2.59 7.24 0.03
N TYR A 7 2.89 6.07 -0.52
CA TYR A 7 1.84 5.16 -0.96
C TYR A 7 1.08 4.56 0.22
N ASN A 8 1.80 4.25 1.29
CA ASN A 8 1.14 3.76 2.50
C ASN A 8 0.16 4.81 3.03
N ARG A 9 0.56 6.09 3.01
CA ARG A 9 -0.31 7.16 3.47
C ARG A 9 -1.55 7.30 2.59
N ILE A 10 -1.37 7.23 1.28
CA ILE A 10 -2.48 7.33 0.34
C ILE A 10 -3.51 6.22 0.62
N ILE A 11 -3.04 5.00 0.83
CA ILE A 11 -3.92 3.87 1.10
C ILE A 11 -4.65 4.06 2.43
N CYS A 12 -3.93 4.44 3.47
CA CYS A 12 -4.54 4.64 4.79
C CYS A 12 -5.56 5.77 4.78
N GLU A 13 -5.27 6.85 4.07
CA GLU A 13 -6.21 7.95 3.97
C GLU A 13 -7.46 7.55 3.19
N GLY A 14 -7.30 6.78 2.14
CA GLY A 14 -8.44 6.28 1.38
C GLY A 14 -9.34 5.39 2.21
N ILE A 15 -8.75 4.47 2.96
CA ILE A 15 -9.50 3.57 3.83
C ILE A 15 -10.24 4.39 4.88
N LYS A 16 -9.59 5.37 5.48
CA LYS A 16 -10.20 6.20 6.50
C LYS A 16 -11.36 7.01 5.92
N ASN A 17 -11.14 7.64 4.78
CA ASN A 17 -12.15 8.52 4.20
C ASN A 17 -13.33 7.78 3.60
N GLU A 18 -13.10 6.63 3.00
CA GLU A 18 -14.15 5.91 2.31
C GLU A 18 -14.81 4.81 3.13
N LEU A 19 -14.09 4.21 4.05
CA LEU A 19 -14.63 3.13 4.87
C LEU A 19 -14.74 3.51 6.34
N ASN A 20 -14.21 4.66 6.72
CA ASN A 20 -14.21 5.14 8.10
C ASN A 20 -13.52 4.16 9.04
N LEU A 21 -12.45 3.55 8.57
CA LEU A 21 -11.64 2.62 9.37
C LEU A 21 -10.23 3.18 9.51
N ILE A 22 -9.68 3.14 10.71
CA ILE A 22 -8.32 3.57 10.95
C ILE A 22 -7.39 2.46 10.47
N CYS A 23 -6.37 2.81 9.70
CA CYS A 23 -5.43 1.86 9.15
C CYS A 23 -4.03 2.19 9.67
N VAL A 24 -3.36 1.21 10.26
CA VAL A 24 -2.04 1.40 10.84
C VAL A 24 -1.12 0.24 10.46
N LYS A 25 0.17 0.43 10.63
CA LYS A 25 1.12 -0.66 10.39
C LYS A 25 0.97 -1.71 11.48
N SER A 26 1.17 -2.96 11.10
CA SER A 26 1.00 -4.08 12.04
C SER A 26 1.99 -4.03 13.21
N ASN A 27 3.16 -3.43 13.00
CA ASN A 27 4.18 -3.40 14.03
C ASN A 27 4.13 -2.15 14.91
N ILE A 28 2.98 -1.51 14.98
CA ILE A 28 2.84 -0.33 15.82
C ILE A 28 2.95 -0.73 17.28
N THR A 29 3.74 0.00 18.05
CA THR A 29 3.96 -0.33 19.46
C THR A 29 3.43 0.72 20.41
N SER A 30 3.06 1.88 19.90
CA SER A 30 2.64 2.96 20.78
C SER A 30 1.17 2.86 21.15
N HIS A 31 0.30 3.24 20.29
CA HIS A 31 -1.12 3.32 20.60
C HIS A 31 -1.92 2.44 19.65
N ILE A 32 -2.64 1.49 20.20
CA ILE A 32 -3.47 0.61 19.40
C ILE A 32 -4.84 1.25 19.24
N PRO A 33 -5.32 1.39 17.99
CA PRO A 33 -6.62 2.01 17.75
C PRO A 33 -7.76 1.19 18.36
N LYS A 34 -8.91 1.83 18.48
CA LYS A 34 -10.09 1.13 18.95
C LYS A 34 -10.61 0.22 17.84
N TYR A 35 -11.25 -0.86 18.23
CA TYR A 35 -11.88 -1.77 17.29
C TYR A 35 -13.09 -1.10 16.64
N PRO A 36 -13.37 -1.39 15.38
CA PRO A 36 -12.52 -2.18 14.48
C PRO A 36 -11.47 -1.29 13.81
N PHE A 37 -10.35 -1.88 13.48
CA PHE A 37 -9.32 -1.15 12.76
C PHE A 37 -8.59 -2.07 11.80
N VAL A 38 -7.88 -1.50 10.84
CA VAL A 38 -7.12 -2.24 9.84
C VAL A 38 -5.65 -2.14 10.17
N SER A 39 -4.95 -3.25 10.12
CA SER A 39 -3.49 -3.25 10.22
C SER A 39 -2.92 -3.82 8.93
N PHE A 40 -1.72 -3.40 8.57
CA PHE A 40 -1.12 -3.88 7.34
C PHE A 40 0.38 -4.07 7.49
N THR A 41 0.91 -4.95 6.65
CA THR A 41 2.34 -5.20 6.55
C THR A 41 2.68 -5.19 5.07
N VAL A 42 3.81 -4.59 4.72
CA VAL A 42 4.37 -4.71 3.38
C VAL A 42 5.24 -5.95 3.41
N THR A 43 4.91 -6.95 2.62
CA THR A 43 5.62 -8.23 2.66
C THR A 43 6.71 -8.33 1.61
N ALA A 44 6.62 -7.57 0.53
CA ALA A 44 7.66 -7.57 -0.49
C ALA A 44 7.53 -6.38 -1.42
N ILE A 45 8.64 -5.97 -2.00
CA ILE A 45 8.67 -4.95 -3.05
C ILE A 45 9.48 -5.56 -4.19
N ASP A 46 8.83 -5.73 -5.34
CA ASP A 46 9.46 -6.35 -6.48
C ASP A 46 9.62 -5.39 -7.65
N TYR A 47 10.81 -5.25 -8.15
CA TYR A 47 11.10 -4.43 -9.31
C TYR A 47 11.04 -5.35 -10.53
N LYS A 48 9.90 -5.36 -11.19
CA LYS A 48 9.59 -6.37 -12.21
C LYS A 48 10.30 -6.22 -13.54
N SER A 49 10.71 -5.02 -13.87
CA SER A 49 11.33 -4.78 -15.16
C SER A 49 12.77 -4.37 -15.00
N ARG A 50 13.62 -4.81 -15.89
CA ARG A 50 15.02 -4.43 -15.86
C ARG A 50 15.25 -3.18 -16.69
N THR A 51 14.30 -2.83 -17.54
CA THR A 51 14.46 -1.66 -18.39
C THR A 51 13.49 -0.58 -17.92
N TYR A 52 13.90 0.66 -18.09
CA TYR A 52 13.07 1.80 -17.75
C TYR A 52 12.37 2.31 -18.96
N SER A 53 11.16 2.79 -18.81
CA SER A 53 10.50 3.55 -19.85
C SER A 53 11.02 4.97 -19.75
N ASP A 54 11.18 5.61 -20.90
CA ASP A 54 11.77 6.93 -20.96
C ASP A 54 11.00 7.77 -21.95
N ASP A 55 10.42 8.87 -21.50
CA ASP A 55 9.65 9.76 -22.36
C ASP A 55 10.49 10.99 -22.73
N GLY A 56 11.78 10.93 -22.52
CA GLY A 56 12.67 12.06 -22.84
C GLY A 56 12.87 13.02 -21.70
N LYS A 57 12.02 12.95 -20.69
CA LYS A 57 12.12 13.86 -19.54
C LYS A 57 12.27 13.11 -18.23
N SER A 58 11.72 11.94 -18.13
CA SER A 58 11.81 11.16 -16.90
C SER A 58 11.89 9.70 -17.22
N ARG A 59 12.45 8.95 -16.32
CA ARG A 59 12.51 7.50 -16.41
C ARG A 59 11.59 6.93 -15.37
N TYR A 60 10.86 5.87 -15.73
CA TYR A 60 10.00 5.23 -14.78
C TYR A 60 9.99 3.72 -14.98
N LYS A 61 9.66 3.02 -13.94
CA LYS A 61 9.71 1.56 -13.91
C LYS A 61 8.58 1.08 -13.00
N PRO A 62 7.82 0.09 -13.42
CA PRO A 62 6.75 -0.43 -12.56
C PRO A 62 7.35 -1.19 -11.38
N VAL A 63 6.72 -1.05 -10.24
CA VAL A 63 7.12 -1.73 -9.01
C VAL A 63 5.89 -2.39 -8.41
N GLU A 64 5.99 -3.66 -8.04
CA GLU A 64 4.92 -4.34 -7.36
C GLU A 64 5.18 -4.32 -5.87
N VAL A 65 4.20 -3.88 -5.12
CA VAL A 65 4.29 -3.87 -3.66
C VAL A 65 3.24 -4.85 -3.14
N LYS A 66 3.69 -5.81 -2.35
CA LYS A 66 2.80 -6.82 -1.79
C LYS A 66 2.43 -6.42 -0.38
N TYR A 67 1.13 -6.37 -0.15
CA TYR A 67 0.58 -5.97 1.15
C TYR A 67 -0.22 -7.11 1.76
N SER A 68 -0.20 -7.18 3.07
CA SER A 68 -1.10 -8.04 3.82
C SER A 68 -1.95 -7.15 4.70
N PHE A 69 -3.26 -7.16 4.51
CA PHE A 69 -4.20 -6.35 5.30
C PHE A 69 -5.00 -7.25 6.23
N THR A 70 -5.21 -6.79 7.44
CA THR A 70 -5.98 -7.52 8.44
C THR A 70 -6.94 -6.56 9.12
N VAL A 71 -8.20 -6.96 9.24
CA VAL A 71 -9.19 -6.22 10.02
C VAL A 71 -9.22 -6.85 11.39
N ASN A 72 -9.12 -6.03 12.42
CA ASN A 72 -9.09 -6.45 13.81
C ASN A 72 -10.34 -5.95 14.50
N SER A 73 -11.03 -6.81 15.23
CA SER A 73 -12.27 -6.45 15.91
C SER A 73 -12.47 -7.32 17.15
N ASP A 74 -13.34 -6.86 18.04
CA ASP A 74 -13.74 -7.65 19.21
C ASP A 74 -15.05 -8.39 18.92
N ASN A 75 -15.56 -8.33 17.71
CA ASN A 75 -16.78 -8.99 17.28
C ASN A 75 -16.55 -9.73 15.97
N ASP A 76 -16.81 -11.02 15.96
CA ASP A 76 -16.49 -11.86 14.80
C ASP A 76 -17.27 -11.46 13.54
N ASN A 77 -18.58 -11.27 13.65
CA ASN A 77 -19.39 -10.90 12.50
C ASN A 77 -19.00 -9.52 11.96
N GLU A 78 -18.72 -8.58 12.84
CA GLU A 78 -18.30 -7.26 12.45
C GLU A 78 -16.94 -7.32 11.75
N CYS A 79 -16.04 -8.14 12.27
CA CYS A 79 -14.72 -8.30 11.69
C CYS A 79 -14.81 -8.80 10.25
N PHE A 80 -15.64 -9.81 10.04
CA PHE A 80 -15.82 -10.40 8.73
C PHE A 80 -16.48 -9.40 7.76
N GLU A 81 -17.47 -8.69 8.25
CA GLU A 81 -18.18 -7.71 7.43
C GLU A 81 -17.25 -6.57 6.98
N PHE A 82 -16.47 -6.02 7.90
CA PHE A 82 -15.54 -4.97 7.52
C PHE A 82 -14.42 -5.49 6.63
N CYS A 83 -14.01 -6.73 6.81
CA CYS A 83 -13.00 -7.31 5.94
C CYS A 83 -13.54 -7.47 4.52
N GLN A 84 -14.79 -7.86 4.37
CA GLN A 84 -15.42 -7.94 3.07
C GLN A 84 -15.51 -6.56 2.41
N LYS A 85 -15.87 -5.56 3.19
CA LYS A 85 -15.95 -4.19 2.66
C LYS A 85 -14.57 -3.70 2.21
N LEU A 86 -13.55 -4.00 2.98
CA LEU A 86 -12.19 -3.61 2.62
C LEU A 86 -11.73 -4.33 1.36
N HIS A 87 -12.01 -5.61 1.27
CA HIS A 87 -11.67 -6.43 0.10
C HIS A 87 -12.36 -5.86 -1.15
N ASP A 88 -13.65 -5.55 -1.05
CA ASP A 88 -14.40 -4.98 -2.16
C ASP A 88 -13.86 -3.62 -2.57
N TRP A 89 -13.43 -2.83 -1.61
CA TRP A 89 -12.85 -1.52 -1.86
C TRP A 89 -11.57 -1.63 -2.70
N PHE A 90 -10.72 -2.60 -2.36
CA PHE A 90 -9.52 -2.85 -3.15
C PHE A 90 -9.88 -3.42 -4.52
N GLU A 91 -10.85 -4.31 -4.56
CA GLU A 91 -11.22 -4.95 -5.81
C GLU A 91 -11.82 -3.96 -6.80
N SER A 92 -12.61 -3.02 -6.33
CA SER A 92 -13.18 -1.99 -7.20
C SER A 92 -12.11 -1.02 -7.68
N ALA A 93 -11.11 -0.79 -6.84
CA ALA A 93 -9.93 0.01 -7.16
C ALA A 93 -10.18 1.42 -7.69
N VAL A 94 -11.36 1.99 -7.47
CA VAL A 94 -11.68 3.30 -8.01
C VAL A 94 -10.80 4.39 -7.41
N TYR A 95 -10.70 4.40 -6.08
CA TYR A 95 -9.89 5.39 -5.38
C TYR A 95 -8.41 5.25 -5.78
N LEU A 96 -7.94 4.03 -5.84
CA LEU A 96 -6.52 3.78 -6.11
C LEU A 96 -6.14 4.13 -7.54
N LYS A 97 -7.04 3.86 -8.49
CA LYS A 97 -6.80 4.23 -9.87
C LYS A 97 -6.62 5.73 -10.01
N ASP A 98 -7.39 6.49 -9.26
CA ASP A 98 -7.31 7.93 -9.30
C ASP A 98 -5.95 8.40 -8.76
N LYS A 99 -5.28 7.59 -7.99
CA LYS A 99 -3.96 7.89 -7.43
C LYS A 99 -2.84 7.18 -8.19
N ASN A 100 -3.13 6.67 -9.38
CA ASN A 100 -2.18 5.97 -10.23
C ASN A 100 -1.62 4.70 -9.58
N ILE A 101 -2.47 4.03 -8.82
CA ILE A 101 -2.14 2.74 -8.24
C ILE A 101 -3.09 1.71 -8.84
N SER A 102 -2.56 0.61 -9.36
CA SER A 102 -3.41 -0.44 -9.89
C SER A 102 -3.22 -1.72 -9.07
N ILE A 103 -4.23 -2.55 -9.06
CA ILE A 103 -4.17 -3.83 -8.36
C ILE A 103 -3.88 -4.90 -9.40
N THR A 104 -2.82 -5.67 -9.16
CA THR A 104 -2.45 -6.75 -10.06
C THR A 104 -2.80 -8.11 -9.48
N GLY A 105 -3.14 -8.16 -8.21
CA GLY A 105 -3.58 -9.42 -7.59
C GLY A 105 -4.21 -9.17 -6.24
N ILE A 106 -5.22 -9.96 -5.92
CA ILE A 106 -5.87 -9.87 -4.62
C ILE A 106 -6.30 -11.28 -4.23
N GLY A 107 -5.97 -11.68 -3.01
CA GLY A 107 -6.28 -13.01 -2.53
C GLY A 107 -7.63 -13.08 -1.83
N GLY A 108 -8.00 -14.27 -1.44
CA GLY A 108 -9.24 -14.46 -0.69
C GLY A 108 -9.09 -14.10 0.77
N ILE A 109 -10.20 -13.86 1.42
CA ILE A 109 -10.24 -13.53 2.84
C ILE A 109 -9.98 -14.80 3.64
N ASN A 110 -9.09 -14.73 4.62
CA ASN A 110 -8.80 -15.86 5.48
C ASN A 110 -8.88 -15.46 6.95
N ASN A 111 -9.05 -16.47 7.79
CA ASN A 111 -9.16 -16.28 9.23
C ASN A 111 -7.77 -16.17 9.83
N ARG A 112 -7.57 -15.14 10.62
CA ARG A 112 -6.30 -14.89 11.31
C ARG A 112 -6.54 -14.62 12.80
N ASP A 113 -7.62 -15.18 13.33
CA ASP A 113 -8.00 -14.95 14.73
C ASP A 113 -6.86 -15.24 15.69
N ASN A 114 -6.81 -14.46 16.74
CA ASN A 114 -5.78 -14.58 17.75
C ASN A 114 -6.43 -14.61 19.14
N MET A 115 -6.11 -15.64 19.92
CA MET A 115 -6.62 -15.74 21.26
C MET A 115 -5.65 -15.07 22.21
N LEU A 116 -6.08 -13.97 22.81
CA LEU A 116 -5.29 -13.27 23.80
C LEU A 116 -5.54 -13.95 25.14
N THR A 117 -4.78 -13.53 26.14
CA THR A 117 -4.80 -14.21 27.45
C THR A 117 -6.18 -14.35 28.05
N ILE A 118 -6.98 -13.31 27.95
CA ILE A 118 -8.32 -13.29 28.58
C ILE A 118 -9.41 -13.13 27.54
N GLU A 119 -9.10 -12.49 26.42
CA GLU A 119 -10.07 -12.15 25.42
C GLU A 119 -9.68 -12.71 24.07
N TYR A 120 -10.65 -12.75 23.18
CA TYR A 120 -10.43 -13.20 21.82
C TYR A 120 -10.41 -11.97 20.94
N GLU A 121 -9.38 -11.87 20.11
CA GLU A 121 -9.33 -10.83 19.09
C GLU A 121 -9.59 -11.48 17.76
N TYR A 122 -10.63 -11.05 17.07
CA TYR A 122 -10.99 -11.60 15.79
C TYR A 122 -10.23 -10.86 14.70
N ARG A 123 -9.62 -11.63 13.81
CA ARG A 123 -8.83 -11.10 12.72
C ARG A 123 -9.18 -11.81 11.43
N LYS A 124 -9.49 -11.03 10.42
CA LYS A 124 -9.72 -11.56 9.08
C LYS A 124 -8.91 -10.71 8.13
N GLY A 125 -8.32 -11.32 7.13
CA GLY A 125 -7.46 -10.56 6.26
C GLY A 125 -7.24 -11.20 4.91
N PHE A 126 -6.50 -10.50 4.09
CA PHE A 126 -6.16 -10.95 2.75
C PHE A 126 -4.88 -10.27 2.29
N ASP A 127 -4.28 -10.84 1.26
CA ASP A 127 -3.08 -10.27 0.67
C ASP A 127 -3.44 -9.66 -0.67
N CYS A 128 -2.78 -8.58 -1.03
CA CYS A 128 -2.97 -8.00 -2.35
C CYS A 128 -1.65 -7.44 -2.88
N VAL A 129 -1.59 -7.32 -4.21
CA VAL A 129 -0.41 -6.83 -4.90
C VAL A 129 -0.80 -5.57 -5.64
N LEU A 130 -0.11 -4.49 -5.35
CA LEU A 130 -0.36 -3.21 -5.99
C LEU A 130 0.80 -2.87 -6.90
N ASN A 131 0.48 -2.26 -8.04
CA ASN A 131 1.48 -1.84 -9.00
C ASN A 131 1.57 -0.32 -8.99
N VAL A 132 2.76 0.20 -8.76
CA VAL A 132 3.02 1.63 -8.71
C VAL A 132 4.24 1.93 -9.57
N MET A 133 4.51 3.21 -9.78
CA MET A 133 5.65 3.62 -10.59
C MET A 133 6.76 4.17 -9.74
N ASN A 134 7.98 3.73 -10.05
CA ASN A 134 9.18 4.30 -9.46
C ASN A 134 9.76 5.26 -10.49
N TYR A 135 9.67 6.55 -10.20
CA TYR A 135 10.18 7.57 -11.09
C TYR A 135 11.62 7.92 -10.75
N LEU A 136 12.43 8.03 -11.78
CA LEU A 136 13.82 8.43 -11.63
C LEU A 136 14.04 9.81 -12.22
N GLU A 137 13.00 10.62 -12.19
CA GLU A 137 13.08 11.91 -12.81
C GLU A 137 14.10 12.82 -12.16
N GLY A 138 14.42 12.60 -10.92
CA GLY A 138 15.45 13.37 -10.26
C GLY A 138 16.76 13.28 -11.00
N ASN A 139 17.05 12.13 -11.58
CA ASN A 139 18.28 11.97 -12.32
C ASN A 139 18.20 12.72 -13.64
N VAL A 140 17.07 12.62 -14.29
CA VAL A 140 16.87 13.26 -15.56
C VAL A 140 16.78 14.75 -15.36
N GLU A 141 16.05 15.13 -14.35
CA GLU A 141 15.86 16.51 -14.06
C GLU A 141 17.16 17.15 -13.70
N ASN A 142 17.95 16.46 -12.95
CA ASN A 142 19.22 16.99 -12.57
C ASN A 142 20.09 17.11 -13.79
N ILE A 143 19.93 16.23 -14.73
CA ILE A 143 20.71 16.33 -15.91
C ILE A 143 20.36 17.60 -16.63
N ASP A 144 19.13 17.97 -16.63
CA ASP A 144 18.76 19.21 -17.26
C ASP A 144 19.32 20.33 -16.49
N LYS A 145 19.33 20.22 -15.21
CA LYS A 145 19.86 21.26 -14.42
C LYS A 145 21.28 21.06 -14.37
N PHE A 146 21.64 19.82 -14.42
CA PHE A 146 22.95 19.51 -14.30
C PHE A 146 23.58 19.49 -15.53
N GLU A 147 22.92 19.08 -16.47
CA GLU A 147 23.44 19.05 -17.65
C GLU A 147 23.95 20.21 -17.79
N VAL A 148 23.70 20.72 -17.04
CA VAL A 148 23.89 21.89 -16.88
C VAL A 148 24.79 21.92 -15.76
N GLU A 149 24.76 21.17 -14.90
CA GLU A 149 25.61 21.22 -13.82
C GLU A 149 26.37 20.08 -13.78
N ARG A 150 26.03 19.11 -14.30
CA ARG A 150 26.53 17.96 -14.28
C ARG A 150 26.95 17.64 -15.40
N ASN A 151 26.56 17.86 -15.88
CA ASN A 151 26.43 17.56 -16.65
C ASN A 151 27.08 17.60 -16.71
N ASP A 152 27.10 17.87 -15.85
CA ASP A 152 27.00 17.79 -15.50
C ASP A 152 27.20 16.92 -15.23
N PHE A 153 27.13 16.23 -14.87
CA PHE A 153 26.75 15.45 -14.75
C PHE A 153 26.78 14.93 -15.35
N HIS A 154 26.68 15.05 -15.58
CA HIS A 154 26.03 14.93 -16.23
C HIS A 154 26.39 15.03 -16.69
N ALA A 155 26.72 15.34 -16.64
CA ALA A 155 26.51 15.94 -16.92
C ALA A 155 26.12 15.89 -16.94
#